data_4e61adab2a05997b636c82142f9c9686
#
_entry.id   4e61adab2a05997b636c82142f9c9686
#
_cell.length_a   1.000
_cell.length_b   1.000
_cell.length_c   1.000
_cell.angle_alpha   90.00
_cell.angle_beta   90.00
_cell.angle_gamma   90.00
#
_symmetry.space_group_name_H-M   'P 1'
#
loop_
_entity.id
_entity.type
_entity.pdbx_description
1 polymer ?
#
loop_
_entity_poly.entity_id
_entity_poly.type
_entity_poly.pdbx_seq_one_letter_code
_entity_poly.pdbx_strand_id
1 'polypeptide(L)'
;MHKINTLQTLLRLKSLIVNNKAIISFLYVYCRWNLRIICYLMPLFFISCETISLNNEKAFARVGSIYLYREDIEMNILNFKNKEDSILKVRNFIDEWASKQIILQQAVLNLDKDKIKMLQKLVKQYETELFSITYKQSIVNESLDTLISNQEIDSFMFLNKNIFKLNAPLYQVRYIELPNDNVDKNKIQRSFQRFNNEDKYFLDSLSFQFSDYIFSDSIWLNKIGLLSKIKFLNATNLEGYIKKPQFFEIQDTMGVYLFYINNHLKKGDIPPQDFIYPNIKNIILNKRKLKFNKKFEKDILQDAIKSKYYEVY
;
A
#
# COMPACT_ATOMS: atom_id res chain seq x y z
N MET A 1 77.91 53.20 46.66
CA MET A 1 76.47 52.95 46.39
C MET A 1 76.18 51.79 45.43
N HIS A 2 77.11 51.01 44.96
CA HIS A 2 76.93 49.92 43.94
C HIS A 2 76.72 48.49 44.53
N LYS A 3 77.06 48.25 45.80
CA LYS A 3 76.98 46.91 46.43
C LYS A 3 75.68 46.53 47.07
N ILE A 4 74.78 47.49 47.29
CA ILE A 4 73.50 47.25 47.94
C ILE A 4 72.45 46.79 46.91
N ASN A 5 72.58 47.28 45.66
CA ASN A 5 71.58 46.89 44.57
C ASN A 5 71.74 45.43 44.11
N THR A 6 72.98 44.90 44.17
CA THR A 6 73.25 43.49 43.76
C THR A 6 72.70 42.46 44.74
N LEU A 7 72.67 42.80 46.02
CA LEU A 7 72.15 41.91 47.10
C LEU A 7 70.61 41.81 47.02
N GLN A 8 69.95 42.93 46.77
CA GLN A 8 68.43 42.97 46.59
C GLN A 8 68.01 42.24 45.33
N THR A 9 68.78 42.32 44.26
CA THR A 9 68.43 41.56 43.02
C THR A 9 68.63 40.05 43.18
N LEU A 10 69.67 39.63 43.91
CA LEU A 10 69.93 38.25 44.23
C LEU A 10 68.91 37.65 45.22
N LEU A 11 68.41 38.42 46.17
CA LEU A 11 67.32 38.05 47.05
C LEU A 11 65.98 37.89 46.30
N ARG A 12 65.68 38.82 45.36
CA ARG A 12 64.50 38.67 44.50
C ARG A 12 64.60 37.48 43.59
N LEU A 13 65.76 37.17 43.01
CA LEU A 13 65.96 35.98 42.19
C LEU A 13 65.85 34.68 43.00
N LYS A 14 66.38 34.65 44.26
CA LYS A 14 66.18 33.52 45.13
C LYS A 14 64.70 33.29 45.52
N SER A 15 63.92 34.34 45.79
CA SER A 15 62.50 34.23 46.10
C SER A 15 61.72 33.74 44.89
N LEU A 16 62.06 34.18 43.66
CA LEU A 16 61.44 33.72 42.42
C LEU A 16 61.76 32.24 42.15
N ILE A 17 63.00 31.78 42.45
CA ILE A 17 63.39 30.37 42.24
C ILE A 17 62.73 29.45 43.27
N VAL A 18 62.54 29.90 44.49
CA VAL A 18 61.88 29.13 45.57
C VAL A 18 60.41 29.01 45.27
N ASN A 19 59.70 30.10 44.75
CA ASN A 19 58.37 30.06 44.37
C ASN A 19 58.13 29.14 43.14
N ASN A 20 59.06 29.16 42.16
CA ASN A 20 58.93 28.26 41.00
C ASN A 20 59.13 26.78 41.39
N LYS A 21 60.03 26.47 42.37
CA LYS A 21 60.12 25.07 42.84
C LYS A 21 58.90 24.59 43.57
N ALA A 22 58.22 25.47 44.35
CA ALA A 22 56.99 25.14 45.03
C ALA A 22 55.84 24.92 43.98
N ILE A 23 55.75 25.78 42.92
CA ILE A 23 54.77 25.64 41.86
C ILE A 23 55.04 24.36 41.02
N ILE A 24 56.30 24.07 40.74
CA ILE A 24 56.68 22.85 39.99
C ILE A 24 56.34 21.60 40.80
N SER A 25 56.68 21.61 42.14
CA SER A 25 56.32 20.48 43.03
C SER A 25 54.79 20.30 43.16
N PHE A 26 54.03 21.40 43.19
CA PHE A 26 52.56 21.37 43.25
C PHE A 26 51.98 20.83 41.95
N LEU A 27 52.49 21.27 40.79
CA LEU A 27 52.10 20.76 39.48
C LEU A 27 52.48 19.26 39.31
N TYR A 28 53.58 18.86 39.82
CA TYR A 28 54.01 17.46 39.76
C TYR A 28 53.16 16.53 40.64
N VAL A 29 52.76 16.98 41.83
CA VAL A 29 51.85 16.25 42.71
C VAL A 29 50.39 16.25 42.09
N TYR A 30 49.97 17.39 41.54
CA TYR A 30 48.66 17.52 40.86
C TYR A 30 48.56 16.65 39.60
N CYS A 31 49.61 16.62 38.78
CA CYS A 31 49.68 15.78 37.61
C CYS A 31 49.74 14.28 37.99
N ARG A 32 50.45 13.91 39.02
CA ARG A 32 50.56 12.53 39.52
C ARG A 32 49.27 12.02 40.18
N TRP A 33 48.48 12.93 40.80
CA TRP A 33 47.18 12.62 41.36
C TRP A 33 46.12 12.47 40.23
N ASN A 34 46.12 13.37 39.27
CA ASN A 34 45.24 13.25 38.11
C ASN A 34 45.57 12.04 37.21
N LEU A 35 46.85 11.70 37.06
CA LEU A 35 47.25 10.49 36.34
C LEU A 35 46.78 9.21 37.07
N ARG A 36 46.79 9.20 38.39
CA ARG A 36 46.27 8.07 39.17
C ARG A 36 44.73 7.98 39.04
N ILE A 37 44.01 9.09 39.07
CA ILE A 37 42.56 9.14 38.88
C ILE A 37 42.21 8.71 37.47
N ILE A 38 42.97 9.12 36.45
CA ILE A 38 42.78 8.70 35.07
C ILE A 38 43.04 7.20 34.90
N CYS A 39 44.08 6.64 35.56
CA CYS A 39 44.35 5.20 35.56
C CYS A 39 43.28 4.38 36.29
N TYR A 40 42.59 4.93 37.30
CA TYR A 40 41.46 4.26 37.96
C TYR A 40 40.13 4.43 37.22
N LEU A 41 39.95 5.50 36.45
CA LEU A 41 38.76 5.73 35.63
C LEU A 41 38.84 5.05 34.25
N MET A 42 40.03 4.77 33.74
CA MET A 42 40.21 4.12 32.44
C MET A 42 39.62 2.70 32.34
N PRO A 43 39.70 1.82 33.35
CA PRO A 43 39.06 0.51 33.29
C PRO A 43 37.52 0.58 33.36
N LEU A 44 36.90 1.69 33.82
CA LEU A 44 35.47 1.88 33.83
C LEU A 44 34.88 2.16 32.40
N PHE A 45 35.71 2.67 31.48
CA PHE A 45 35.32 2.83 30.07
C PHE A 45 35.36 1.53 29.28
N PHE A 46 36.03 0.51 29.72
CA PHE A 46 36.08 -0.80 29.08
C PHE A 46 34.95 -1.75 29.55
N ILE A 47 34.15 -1.35 30.54
CA ILE A 47 32.98 -2.11 31.01
C ILE A 47 31.68 -1.62 30.35
N SER A 48 31.74 -0.66 29.39
CA SER A 48 30.70 -0.49 28.42
C SER A 48 30.75 -1.62 27.39
N CYS A 49 30.67 -2.85 27.87
CA CYS A 49 30.10 -3.92 27.12
C CYS A 49 28.65 -3.45 26.84
N GLU A 50 28.38 -2.98 25.64
CA GLU A 50 27.03 -3.04 25.15
C GLU A 50 26.53 -4.42 25.50
N THR A 51 25.66 -4.52 26.48
CA THR A 51 24.72 -5.61 26.53
C THR A 51 23.93 -5.47 25.22
N ILE A 52 24.46 -6.07 24.15
CA ILE A 52 23.63 -6.56 23.07
C ILE A 52 22.60 -7.35 23.84
N SER A 53 21.42 -6.76 24.01
CA SER A 53 20.24 -7.51 24.37
C SER A 53 20.08 -8.50 23.23
N LEU A 54 20.68 -9.66 23.37
CA LEU A 54 20.27 -10.85 22.69
C LEU A 54 18.82 -10.98 23.10
N ASN A 55 17.94 -10.40 22.28
CA ASN A 55 16.54 -10.74 22.26
C ASN A 55 16.55 -12.26 22.19
N ASN A 56 16.24 -12.90 23.31
CA ASN A 56 16.18 -14.35 23.45
C ASN A 56 14.94 -14.89 22.72
N GLU A 57 14.69 -14.37 21.52
CA GLU A 57 13.72 -14.94 20.59
C GLU A 57 14.32 -16.23 20.06
N LYS A 58 13.80 -17.35 20.56
CA LYS A 58 14.22 -18.67 20.11
C LYS A 58 13.99 -18.73 18.59
N ALA A 59 15.08 -18.81 17.84
CA ALA A 59 15.00 -19.06 16.40
C ALA A 59 14.31 -20.42 16.17
N PHE A 60 13.43 -20.48 15.20
CA PHE A 60 12.74 -21.72 14.80
C PHE A 60 13.61 -22.61 13.92
N ALA A 61 14.47 -22.01 13.10
CA ALA A 61 15.38 -22.73 12.22
C ALA A 61 16.63 -21.89 11.92
N ARG A 62 17.67 -22.54 11.41
CA ARG A 62 18.91 -21.91 10.97
C ARG A 62 19.49 -22.61 9.74
N VAL A 63 19.96 -21.82 8.79
CA VAL A 63 20.77 -22.29 7.66
C VAL A 63 22.04 -21.45 7.59
N GLY A 64 23.18 -22.04 7.92
CA GLY A 64 24.46 -21.31 8.06
C GLY A 64 24.38 -20.24 9.15
N SER A 65 24.56 -18.96 8.75
CA SER A 65 24.45 -17.80 9.65
C SER A 65 23.07 -17.13 9.65
N ILE A 66 22.13 -17.61 8.85
CA ILE A 66 20.80 -17.03 8.70
C ILE A 66 19.82 -17.75 9.60
N TYR A 67 19.07 -17.00 10.40
CA TYR A 67 18.10 -17.51 11.35
C TYR A 67 16.69 -17.18 10.90
N LEU A 68 15.75 -18.06 11.18
CA LEU A 68 14.31 -17.86 10.99
C LEU A 68 13.68 -17.63 12.36
N TYR A 69 13.03 -16.50 12.54
CA TYR A 69 12.38 -16.11 13.79
C TYR A 69 10.85 -16.27 13.70
N ARG A 70 10.20 -16.13 14.86
CA ARG A 70 8.73 -16.23 14.97
C ARG A 70 8.03 -15.23 14.08
N GLU A 71 8.50 -14.00 14.04
CA GLU A 71 7.89 -12.90 13.25
C GLU A 71 7.85 -13.24 11.77
N ASP A 72 8.91 -13.87 11.23
CA ASP A 72 8.95 -14.30 9.83
C ASP A 72 7.87 -15.34 9.51
N ILE A 73 7.57 -16.23 10.47
CA ILE A 73 6.54 -17.25 10.33
C ILE A 73 5.15 -16.60 10.42
N GLU A 74 4.91 -15.75 11.40
CA GLU A 74 3.62 -15.09 11.63
C GLU A 74 3.23 -14.16 10.47
N MET A 75 4.17 -13.48 9.84
CA MET A 75 3.92 -12.65 8.65
C MET A 75 3.51 -13.47 7.42
N ASN A 76 3.93 -14.73 7.32
CA ASN A 76 3.73 -15.54 6.12
C ASN A 76 2.63 -16.59 6.25
N ILE A 77 2.21 -16.94 7.48
CA ILE A 77 1.19 -17.95 7.72
C ILE A 77 0.00 -17.30 8.41
N LEU A 78 -1.03 -17.00 7.63
CA LEU A 78 -2.32 -16.51 8.10
C LEU A 78 -3.35 -17.64 8.02
N ASN A 79 -4.13 -17.82 9.10
CA ASN A 79 -5.27 -18.75 9.22
C ASN A 79 -4.92 -20.23 9.45
N PHE A 80 -5.15 -20.66 10.66
CA PHE A 80 -5.08 -22.07 11.05
C PHE A 80 -6.50 -22.61 11.28
N LYS A 81 -6.77 -23.83 10.78
CA LYS A 81 -8.07 -24.51 11.02
C LYS A 81 -8.13 -25.17 12.42
N ASN A 82 -7.02 -25.73 12.85
CA ASN A 82 -6.84 -26.36 14.15
C ASN A 82 -5.35 -26.43 14.52
N LYS A 83 -5.01 -27.01 15.65
CA LYS A 83 -3.64 -27.11 16.15
C LYS A 83 -2.73 -27.99 15.27
N GLU A 84 -3.26 -29.10 14.76
CA GLU A 84 -2.51 -30.01 13.88
C GLU A 84 -2.19 -29.33 12.55
N ASP A 85 -3.15 -28.64 11.94
CA ASP A 85 -2.95 -27.83 10.72
C ASP A 85 -1.89 -26.74 10.93
N SER A 86 -1.89 -26.11 12.11
CA SER A 86 -0.86 -25.11 12.48
C SER A 86 0.53 -25.71 12.50
N ILE A 87 0.71 -26.86 13.18
CA ILE A 87 2.02 -27.52 13.28
C ILE A 87 2.53 -27.93 11.90
N LEU A 88 1.65 -28.50 11.07
CA LEU A 88 2.01 -28.93 9.72
C LEU A 88 2.41 -27.76 8.82
N LYS A 89 1.63 -26.68 8.84
CA LYS A 89 1.93 -25.47 8.04
C LYS A 89 3.24 -24.82 8.45
N VAL A 90 3.49 -24.68 9.76
CA VAL A 90 4.74 -24.13 10.27
C VAL A 90 5.92 -24.99 9.85
N ARG A 91 5.81 -26.32 9.97
CA ARG A 91 6.89 -27.23 9.54
C ARG A 91 7.17 -27.13 8.05
N ASN A 92 6.13 -27.17 7.22
CA ASN A 92 6.27 -27.03 5.77
C ASN A 92 6.91 -25.69 5.38
N PHE A 93 6.53 -24.60 6.06
CA PHE A 93 7.12 -23.29 5.85
C PHE A 93 8.63 -23.27 6.21
N ILE A 94 9.00 -23.87 7.34
CA ILE A 94 10.40 -23.97 7.76
C ILE A 94 11.21 -24.77 6.74
N ASP A 95 10.69 -25.90 6.28
CA ASP A 95 11.36 -26.77 5.30
C ASP A 95 11.52 -26.03 3.94
N GLU A 96 10.49 -25.34 3.49
CA GLU A 96 10.53 -24.51 2.28
C GLU A 96 11.51 -23.34 2.42
N TRP A 97 11.50 -22.63 3.53
CA TRP A 97 12.43 -21.55 3.81
C TRP A 97 13.88 -22.06 3.82
N ALA A 98 14.14 -23.16 4.52
CA ALA A 98 15.47 -23.75 4.60
C ALA A 98 15.97 -24.18 3.22
N SER A 99 15.13 -24.83 2.45
CA SER A 99 15.44 -25.23 1.06
C SER A 99 15.81 -24.01 0.20
N LYS A 100 15.04 -22.91 0.28
CA LYS A 100 15.33 -21.66 -0.46
C LYS A 100 16.68 -21.09 -0.04
N GLN A 101 17.00 -21.06 1.27
CA GLN A 101 18.28 -20.55 1.75
C GLN A 101 19.47 -21.40 1.28
N ILE A 102 19.34 -22.73 1.32
CA ILE A 102 20.37 -23.65 0.86
C ILE A 102 20.60 -23.48 -0.65
N ILE A 103 19.52 -23.43 -1.45
CA ILE A 103 19.62 -23.23 -2.91
C ILE A 103 20.27 -21.87 -3.22
N LEU A 104 19.91 -20.81 -2.49
CA LEU A 104 20.52 -19.48 -2.66
C LEU A 104 22.04 -19.53 -2.39
N GLN A 105 22.46 -20.18 -1.30
CA GLN A 105 23.88 -20.34 -0.99
C GLN A 105 24.61 -21.13 -2.09
N GLN A 106 24.03 -22.23 -2.57
CA GLN A 106 24.58 -23.01 -3.67
C GLN A 106 24.63 -22.20 -4.97
N ALA A 107 23.62 -21.39 -5.26
CA ALA A 107 23.60 -20.51 -6.42
C ALA A 107 24.74 -19.49 -6.38
N VAL A 108 25.00 -18.87 -5.24
CA VAL A 108 26.10 -17.90 -5.08
C VAL A 108 27.47 -18.56 -5.23
N LEU A 109 27.62 -19.84 -4.86
CA LEU A 109 28.87 -20.59 -4.99
C LEU A 109 29.11 -21.12 -6.42
N ASN A 110 28.07 -21.51 -7.12
CA ASN A 110 28.19 -22.28 -8.38
C ASN A 110 27.84 -21.46 -9.64
N LEU A 111 27.16 -20.31 -9.52
CA LEU A 111 26.89 -19.46 -10.66
C LEU A 111 28.12 -18.68 -11.09
N ASP A 112 28.22 -18.40 -12.39
CA ASP A 112 29.24 -17.52 -12.94
C ASP A 112 29.21 -16.12 -12.32
N LYS A 113 30.39 -15.56 -12.06
CA LYS A 113 30.56 -14.27 -11.39
C LYS A 113 29.85 -13.11 -12.11
N ASP A 114 29.86 -13.13 -13.44
CA ASP A 114 29.18 -12.07 -14.22
C ASP A 114 27.67 -12.18 -14.09
N LYS A 115 27.15 -13.41 -14.02
CA LYS A 115 25.72 -13.64 -13.76
C LYS A 115 25.32 -13.19 -12.37
N ILE A 116 26.13 -13.45 -11.33
CA ILE A 116 25.90 -12.98 -9.98
C ILE A 116 25.86 -11.45 -9.93
N LYS A 117 26.84 -10.77 -10.56
CA LYS A 117 26.87 -9.30 -10.63
C LYS A 117 25.63 -8.75 -11.34
N MET A 118 25.21 -9.39 -12.43
CA MET A 118 23.98 -8.98 -13.14
C MET A 118 22.74 -9.10 -12.24
N LEU A 119 22.59 -10.23 -11.54
CA LEU A 119 21.48 -10.45 -10.61
C LEU A 119 21.49 -9.45 -9.47
N GLN A 120 22.65 -9.19 -8.87
CA GLN A 120 22.81 -8.18 -7.80
C GLN A 120 22.43 -6.78 -8.29
N LYS A 121 22.81 -6.42 -9.53
CA LYS A 121 22.41 -5.16 -10.15
C LYS A 121 20.89 -5.07 -10.31
N LEU A 122 20.23 -6.13 -10.76
CA LEU A 122 18.77 -6.19 -10.87
C LEU A 122 18.08 -6.04 -9.52
N VAL A 123 18.56 -6.74 -8.49
CA VAL A 123 18.04 -6.60 -7.12
C VAL A 123 18.16 -5.16 -6.63
N LYS A 124 19.33 -4.53 -6.85
CA LYS A 124 19.56 -3.14 -6.44
C LYS A 124 18.69 -2.13 -7.19
N GLN A 125 18.47 -2.36 -8.48
CA GLN A 125 17.53 -1.56 -9.27
C GLN A 125 16.10 -1.71 -8.75
N TYR A 126 15.65 -2.93 -8.50
CA TYR A 126 14.33 -3.20 -7.96
C TYR A 126 14.13 -2.58 -6.57
N GLU A 127 15.12 -2.70 -5.69
CA GLU A 127 15.11 -2.04 -4.37
C GLU A 127 14.93 -0.52 -4.53
N THR A 128 15.73 0.11 -5.39
CA THR A 128 15.64 1.55 -5.67
C THR A 128 14.27 1.96 -6.20
N GLU A 129 13.72 1.18 -7.15
CA GLU A 129 12.37 1.42 -7.68
C GLU A 129 11.31 1.28 -6.60
N LEU A 130 11.35 0.22 -5.80
CA LEU A 130 10.36 -0.05 -4.76
C LEU A 130 10.32 1.08 -3.72
N PHE A 131 11.48 1.50 -3.21
CA PHE A 131 11.56 2.61 -2.27
C PHE A 131 11.09 3.93 -2.91
N SER A 132 11.50 4.20 -4.15
CA SER A 132 11.13 5.44 -4.87
C SER A 132 9.64 5.51 -5.14
N ILE A 133 9.02 4.41 -5.58
CA ILE A 133 7.57 4.34 -5.83
C ILE A 133 6.79 4.48 -4.51
N THR A 134 7.21 3.75 -3.47
CA THR A 134 6.57 3.79 -2.15
C THR A 134 6.64 5.19 -1.54
N TYR A 135 7.79 5.83 -1.60
CA TYR A 135 7.96 7.19 -1.11
C TYR A 135 7.09 8.20 -1.90
N LYS A 136 7.14 8.16 -3.24
CA LYS A 136 6.27 8.99 -4.07
C LYS A 136 4.79 8.79 -3.77
N GLN A 137 4.36 7.53 -3.57
CA GLN A 137 2.97 7.23 -3.21
C GLN A 137 2.60 7.79 -1.83
N SER A 138 3.49 7.73 -0.85
CA SER A 138 3.28 8.33 0.48
C SER A 138 3.06 9.84 0.37
N ILE A 139 3.95 10.55 -0.34
CA ILE A 139 3.83 12.01 -0.55
C ILE A 139 2.55 12.37 -1.31
N VAL A 140 2.18 11.57 -2.33
CA VAL A 140 0.92 11.78 -3.06
C VAL A 140 -0.28 11.63 -2.13
N ASN A 141 -0.31 10.60 -1.29
CA ASN A 141 -1.43 10.36 -0.37
C ASN A 141 -1.58 11.49 0.67
N GLU A 142 -0.46 12.07 1.08
CA GLU A 142 -0.44 13.15 2.08
C GLU A 142 -0.77 14.53 1.49
N SER A 143 -0.32 14.81 0.27
CA SER A 143 -0.32 16.17 -0.29
C SER A 143 -1.28 16.38 -1.45
N LEU A 144 -1.85 15.30 -2.04
CA LEU A 144 -2.72 15.45 -3.20
C LEU A 144 -4.12 15.88 -2.79
N ASP A 145 -4.61 16.98 -3.37
CA ASP A 145 -6.02 17.34 -3.29
C ASP A 145 -6.88 16.29 -4.04
N THR A 146 -7.67 15.55 -3.25
CA THR A 146 -8.58 14.51 -3.75
C THR A 146 -10.03 15.00 -3.93
N LEU A 147 -10.34 16.23 -3.51
CA LEU A 147 -11.66 16.80 -3.66
C LEU A 147 -11.89 17.18 -5.14
N ILE A 148 -12.95 16.64 -5.72
CA ILE A 148 -13.36 16.92 -7.08
C ILE A 148 -14.80 17.41 -7.05
N SER A 149 -15.02 18.63 -7.53
CA SER A 149 -16.36 19.21 -7.62
C SER A 149 -17.15 18.65 -8.80
N ASN A 150 -18.48 18.68 -8.69
CA ASN A 150 -19.35 18.31 -9.81
C ASN A 150 -19.09 19.19 -11.03
N GLN A 151 -18.81 20.49 -10.83
CA GLN A 151 -18.48 21.42 -11.90
C GLN A 151 -17.21 21.01 -12.66
N GLU A 152 -16.20 20.50 -11.97
CA GLU A 152 -14.97 19.99 -12.60
C GLU A 152 -15.25 18.74 -13.43
N ILE A 153 -16.10 17.84 -12.90
CA ILE A 153 -16.53 16.63 -13.63
C ILE A 153 -17.28 17.01 -14.91
N ASP A 154 -18.25 17.92 -14.81
CA ASP A 154 -19.04 18.38 -15.94
C ASP A 154 -18.19 19.05 -17.01
N SER A 155 -17.26 19.92 -16.59
CA SER A 155 -16.30 20.56 -17.47
C SER A 155 -15.39 19.56 -18.17
N PHE A 156 -14.90 18.56 -17.42
CA PHE A 156 -14.06 17.50 -17.99
C PHE A 156 -14.84 16.67 -19.01
N MET A 157 -16.07 16.30 -18.69
CA MET A 157 -16.96 15.55 -19.59
C MET A 157 -17.25 16.34 -20.87
N PHE A 158 -17.57 17.64 -20.75
CA PHE A 158 -17.86 18.50 -21.88
C PHE A 158 -16.65 18.59 -22.85
N LEU A 159 -15.46 18.82 -22.30
CA LEU A 159 -14.23 18.95 -23.10
C LEU A 159 -13.77 17.65 -23.75
N ASN A 160 -14.20 16.50 -23.20
CA ASN A 160 -13.70 15.18 -23.59
C ASN A 160 -14.82 14.21 -24.05
N LYS A 161 -15.93 14.71 -24.55
CA LYS A 161 -17.11 13.90 -24.92
C LYS A 161 -16.79 12.68 -25.78
N ASN A 162 -15.82 12.80 -26.68
CA ASN A 162 -15.48 11.72 -27.62
C ASN A 162 -14.81 10.51 -26.98
N ILE A 163 -14.14 10.67 -25.81
CA ILE A 163 -13.51 9.53 -25.13
C ILE A 163 -14.51 8.72 -24.30
N PHE A 164 -15.72 9.25 -24.07
CA PHE A 164 -16.76 8.60 -23.27
C PHE A 164 -17.79 7.84 -24.12
N LYS A 165 -17.58 7.73 -25.42
CA LYS A 165 -18.43 6.89 -26.27
C LYS A 165 -18.30 5.42 -25.86
N LEU A 166 -19.45 4.76 -25.74
CA LEU A 166 -19.49 3.36 -25.38
C LEU A 166 -18.78 2.48 -26.42
N ASN A 167 -17.93 1.58 -25.97
CA ASN A 167 -17.29 0.55 -26.80
C ASN A 167 -18.16 -0.71 -26.93
N ALA A 168 -19.17 -0.87 -26.06
CA ALA A 168 -20.14 -1.95 -26.05
C ALA A 168 -21.51 -1.43 -25.57
N PRO A 169 -22.61 -2.10 -25.91
CA PRO A 169 -23.96 -1.69 -25.48
C PRO A 169 -24.11 -1.80 -23.96
N LEU A 170 -24.97 -0.94 -23.40
CA LEU A 170 -25.40 -0.97 -22.00
C LEU A 170 -26.92 -1.15 -21.93
N TYR A 171 -27.35 -1.82 -20.89
CA TYR A 171 -28.75 -2.15 -20.65
C TYR A 171 -29.14 -1.73 -19.25
N GLN A 172 -30.26 -1.09 -19.11
CA GLN A 172 -30.91 -0.74 -17.86
C GLN A 172 -32.10 -1.69 -17.68
N VAL A 173 -32.05 -2.50 -16.62
CA VAL A 173 -32.97 -3.59 -16.42
C VAL A 173 -33.55 -3.60 -15.01
N ARG A 174 -34.76 -4.12 -14.88
CA ARG A 174 -35.34 -4.57 -13.62
C ARG A 174 -35.41 -6.08 -13.62
N TYR A 175 -35.23 -6.70 -12.47
CA TYR A 175 -35.22 -8.14 -12.36
C TYR A 175 -35.65 -8.58 -10.98
N ILE A 176 -36.45 -9.65 -10.90
CA ILE A 176 -36.76 -10.41 -9.68
C ILE A 176 -36.66 -11.88 -10.00
N GLU A 177 -36.04 -12.64 -9.08
CA GLU A 177 -36.09 -14.08 -9.06
C GLU A 177 -36.94 -14.53 -7.85
N LEU A 178 -38.00 -15.31 -8.10
CA LEU A 178 -38.94 -15.80 -7.12
C LEU A 178 -38.85 -17.33 -7.03
N PRO A 179 -39.03 -17.93 -5.85
CA PRO A 179 -39.32 -19.36 -5.72
C PRO A 179 -40.62 -19.72 -6.45
N ASN A 180 -40.71 -20.93 -7.00
CA ASN A 180 -41.89 -21.38 -7.77
C ASN A 180 -43.19 -21.44 -6.94
N ASP A 181 -43.07 -21.63 -5.61
CA ASP A 181 -44.14 -21.74 -4.65
C ASP A 181 -44.54 -20.42 -3.97
N ASN A 182 -44.04 -19.27 -4.50
CA ASN A 182 -44.33 -17.96 -3.91
C ASN A 182 -45.82 -17.62 -4.03
N VAL A 183 -46.49 -17.45 -2.88
CA VAL A 183 -47.95 -17.21 -2.78
C VAL A 183 -48.36 -15.82 -3.28
N ASP A 184 -47.46 -14.83 -3.23
CA ASP A 184 -47.70 -13.45 -3.65
C ASP A 184 -47.32 -13.20 -5.11
N LYS A 185 -46.94 -14.24 -5.87
CA LYS A 185 -46.43 -14.12 -7.27
C LYS A 185 -47.24 -13.17 -8.12
N ASN A 186 -48.58 -13.35 -8.19
CA ASN A 186 -49.44 -12.55 -9.04
C ASN A 186 -49.48 -11.06 -8.64
N LYS A 187 -49.37 -10.77 -7.36
CA LYS A 187 -49.34 -9.39 -6.85
C LYS A 187 -47.99 -8.73 -7.12
N ILE A 188 -46.91 -9.48 -6.86
CA ILE A 188 -45.55 -9.06 -7.19
C ILE A 188 -45.39 -8.78 -8.65
N GLN A 189 -45.89 -9.65 -9.54
CA GLN A 189 -45.85 -9.47 -11.00
C GLN A 189 -46.53 -8.18 -11.44
N ARG A 190 -47.76 -7.91 -10.95
CA ARG A 190 -48.48 -6.69 -11.28
C ARG A 190 -47.77 -5.43 -10.83
N SER A 191 -47.25 -5.43 -9.59
CA SER A 191 -46.48 -4.31 -9.07
C SER A 191 -45.16 -4.15 -9.81
N PHE A 192 -44.50 -5.22 -10.20
CA PHE A 192 -43.29 -5.16 -11.01
C PHE A 192 -43.51 -4.59 -12.40
N GLN A 193 -44.66 -4.89 -13.01
CA GLN A 193 -45.04 -4.31 -14.34
C GLN A 193 -45.35 -2.82 -14.25
N ARG A 194 -46.17 -2.37 -13.29
CA ARG A 194 -46.54 -0.96 -13.11
C ARG A 194 -45.37 -0.12 -12.62
N PHE A 195 -44.68 -0.59 -11.59
CA PHE A 195 -43.48 -0.04 -11.00
C PHE A 195 -43.58 1.45 -10.64
N ASN A 196 -44.72 1.92 -10.16
CA ASN A 196 -44.88 3.26 -9.60
C ASN A 196 -44.25 3.32 -8.19
N ASN A 197 -44.29 4.47 -7.51
CA ASN A 197 -43.68 4.63 -6.21
C ASN A 197 -44.27 3.69 -5.15
N GLU A 198 -45.59 3.49 -5.15
CA GLU A 198 -46.25 2.56 -4.22
C GLU A 198 -45.81 1.11 -4.48
N ASP A 199 -45.74 0.75 -5.77
CA ASP A 199 -45.30 -0.57 -6.18
C ASP A 199 -43.82 -0.83 -5.79
N LYS A 200 -42.97 0.18 -5.90
CA LYS A 200 -41.55 0.10 -5.44
C LYS A 200 -41.46 -0.16 -3.94
N TYR A 201 -42.22 0.58 -3.12
CA TYR A 201 -42.26 0.33 -1.66
C TYR A 201 -42.83 -1.05 -1.34
N PHE A 202 -43.86 -1.48 -2.05
CA PHE A 202 -44.44 -2.81 -1.87
C PHE A 202 -43.43 -3.91 -2.22
N LEU A 203 -42.78 -3.82 -3.38
CA LEU A 203 -41.75 -4.78 -3.80
C LEU A 203 -40.56 -4.79 -2.86
N ASP A 204 -40.10 -3.63 -2.38
CA ASP A 204 -39.00 -3.53 -1.43
C ASP A 204 -39.36 -4.19 -0.10
N SER A 205 -40.59 -4.01 0.38
CA SER A 205 -41.08 -4.67 1.61
C SER A 205 -41.11 -6.19 1.53
N LEU A 206 -41.22 -6.76 0.33
CA LEU A 206 -41.22 -8.20 0.06
C LEU A 206 -39.87 -8.72 -0.41
N SER A 207 -38.84 -7.91 -0.43
CA SER A 207 -37.52 -8.26 -0.99
C SER A 207 -36.89 -9.49 -0.33
N PHE A 208 -37.20 -9.76 0.95
CA PHE A 208 -36.77 -10.96 1.67
C PHE A 208 -37.32 -12.29 1.09
N GLN A 209 -38.39 -12.24 0.27
CA GLN A 209 -38.95 -13.40 -0.44
C GLN A 209 -38.27 -13.67 -1.78
N PHE A 210 -37.43 -12.76 -2.25
CA PHE A 210 -36.76 -12.87 -3.54
C PHE A 210 -35.41 -13.60 -3.40
N SER A 211 -35.16 -14.52 -4.30
CA SER A 211 -33.85 -15.18 -4.37
C SER A 211 -32.76 -14.22 -4.87
N ASP A 212 -33.12 -13.32 -5.79
CA ASP A 212 -32.29 -12.22 -6.27
C ASP A 212 -33.15 -11.13 -6.92
N TYR A 213 -32.67 -9.86 -6.97
CA TYR A 213 -33.42 -8.78 -7.61
C TYR A 213 -32.56 -7.57 -7.99
N ILE A 214 -33.08 -6.79 -8.93
CA ILE A 214 -32.58 -5.47 -9.34
C ILE A 214 -33.76 -4.51 -9.46
N PHE A 215 -33.85 -3.50 -8.57
CA PHE A 215 -34.90 -2.49 -8.59
C PHE A 215 -34.43 -1.10 -9.00
N SER A 216 -33.14 -0.89 -9.13
CA SER A 216 -32.62 0.44 -9.40
C SER A 216 -32.73 0.80 -10.89
N ASP A 217 -33.46 1.88 -11.16
CA ASP A 217 -33.55 2.48 -12.52
C ASP A 217 -32.26 3.26 -12.89
N SER A 218 -31.22 3.28 -12.02
CA SER A 218 -29.94 3.94 -12.28
C SER A 218 -28.82 2.96 -12.63
N ILE A 219 -29.04 1.65 -12.48
CA ILE A 219 -28.02 0.64 -12.74
C ILE A 219 -27.99 0.29 -14.23
N TRP A 220 -26.83 0.51 -14.84
CA TRP A 220 -26.53 0.11 -16.20
C TRP A 220 -25.58 -1.09 -16.20
N LEU A 221 -25.95 -2.13 -16.92
CA LEU A 221 -25.18 -3.36 -17.03
C LEU A 221 -24.71 -3.56 -18.47
N ASN A 222 -23.48 -3.99 -18.66
CA ASN A 222 -23.02 -4.51 -19.94
C ASN A 222 -23.46 -5.97 -20.12
N LYS A 223 -23.20 -6.55 -21.29
CA LYS A 223 -23.53 -7.95 -21.59
C LYS A 223 -23.00 -8.93 -20.53
N ILE A 224 -21.77 -8.77 -20.08
CA ILE A 224 -21.15 -9.64 -19.07
C ILE A 224 -21.90 -9.50 -17.73
N GLY A 225 -22.18 -8.27 -17.31
CA GLY A 225 -22.94 -7.99 -16.10
C GLY A 225 -24.34 -8.59 -16.11
N LEU A 226 -25.05 -8.51 -17.25
CA LEU A 226 -26.35 -9.17 -17.41
C LEU A 226 -26.25 -10.69 -17.24
N LEU A 227 -25.31 -11.32 -17.95
CA LEU A 227 -25.14 -12.77 -17.90
C LEU A 227 -24.65 -13.30 -16.55
N SER A 228 -23.89 -12.49 -15.79
CA SER A 228 -23.44 -12.87 -14.45
C SER A 228 -24.51 -12.72 -13.38
N LYS A 229 -25.43 -11.76 -13.56
CA LYS A 229 -26.42 -11.40 -12.55
C LYS A 229 -27.74 -12.12 -12.77
N ILE A 230 -28.16 -12.38 -14.00
CA ILE A 230 -29.48 -12.91 -14.35
C ILE A 230 -29.33 -14.35 -14.85
N LYS A 231 -29.70 -15.31 -13.99
CA LYS A 231 -29.41 -16.73 -14.17
C LYS A 231 -30.04 -17.38 -15.41
N PHE A 232 -31.24 -16.94 -15.83
CA PHE A 232 -31.89 -17.51 -17.03
C PHE A 232 -31.27 -17.00 -18.33
N LEU A 233 -30.50 -15.90 -18.30
CA LEU A 233 -29.84 -15.37 -19.49
C LEU A 233 -28.54 -16.12 -19.78
N ASN A 234 -28.35 -16.38 -21.07
CA ASN A 234 -27.10 -16.92 -21.59
C ASN A 234 -26.73 -16.22 -22.92
N ALA A 235 -25.56 -16.53 -23.45
CA ALA A 235 -25.05 -15.88 -24.66
C ALA A 235 -25.95 -16.09 -25.90
N THR A 236 -26.72 -17.17 -25.95
CA THR A 236 -27.57 -17.54 -27.08
C THR A 236 -28.95 -16.94 -27.02
N ASN A 237 -29.57 -16.79 -25.81
CA ASN A 237 -30.93 -16.28 -25.66
C ASN A 237 -30.98 -14.77 -25.42
N LEU A 238 -29.90 -14.13 -24.96
CA LEU A 238 -29.88 -12.71 -24.62
C LEU A 238 -30.42 -11.79 -25.73
N GLU A 239 -29.99 -12.03 -26.97
CA GLU A 239 -30.40 -11.21 -28.11
C GLU A 239 -31.95 -11.22 -28.34
N GLY A 240 -32.67 -12.28 -27.93
CA GLY A 240 -34.11 -12.37 -27.98
C GLY A 240 -34.81 -11.41 -27.01
N TYR A 241 -34.19 -11.19 -25.84
CA TYR A 241 -34.76 -10.38 -24.77
C TYR A 241 -34.44 -8.88 -24.87
N ILE A 242 -33.26 -8.51 -25.39
CA ILE A 242 -32.76 -7.13 -25.34
C ILE A 242 -33.15 -6.22 -26.49
N LYS A 243 -33.97 -6.69 -27.43
CA LYS A 243 -34.32 -5.93 -28.67
C LYS A 243 -35.21 -4.72 -28.43
N LYS A 244 -36.11 -4.78 -27.44
CA LYS A 244 -37.10 -3.75 -27.13
C LYS A 244 -37.33 -3.61 -25.65
N PRO A 245 -37.67 -2.41 -25.13
CA PRO A 245 -38.24 -2.27 -23.81
C PRO A 245 -39.50 -3.10 -23.67
N GLN A 246 -39.46 -4.17 -22.88
CA GLN A 246 -40.64 -4.99 -22.61
C GLN A 246 -40.48 -5.86 -21.39
N PHE A 247 -41.59 -6.34 -20.87
CA PHE A 247 -41.71 -7.27 -19.75
C PHE A 247 -41.64 -8.72 -20.25
N PHE A 248 -40.90 -9.53 -19.48
CA PHE A 248 -40.82 -10.98 -19.65
C PHE A 248 -41.11 -11.67 -18.33
N GLU A 249 -41.84 -12.76 -18.37
CA GLU A 249 -41.96 -13.74 -17.30
C GLU A 249 -41.44 -15.05 -17.82
N ILE A 250 -40.49 -15.61 -17.15
CA ILE A 250 -39.88 -16.90 -17.47
C ILE A 250 -40.01 -17.78 -16.24
N GLN A 251 -40.37 -19.03 -16.44
CA GLN A 251 -40.43 -20.02 -15.36
C GLN A 251 -39.66 -21.26 -15.77
N ASP A 252 -38.83 -21.74 -14.86
CA ASP A 252 -38.10 -23.01 -14.99
C ASP A 252 -38.16 -23.82 -13.69
N THR A 253 -37.33 -24.86 -13.58
CA THR A 253 -37.26 -25.71 -12.38
C THR A 253 -36.67 -24.99 -11.17
N MET A 254 -35.94 -23.90 -11.38
CA MET A 254 -35.25 -23.15 -10.32
C MET A 254 -36.14 -22.04 -9.74
N GLY A 255 -37.04 -21.46 -10.53
CA GLY A 255 -37.89 -20.36 -10.08
C GLY A 255 -38.64 -19.64 -11.18
N VAL A 256 -39.29 -18.53 -10.80
CA VAL A 256 -39.93 -17.59 -11.67
C VAL A 256 -39.11 -16.32 -11.78
N TYR A 257 -38.83 -15.91 -12.99
CA TYR A 257 -38.02 -14.73 -13.30
C TYR A 257 -38.88 -13.66 -13.92
N LEU A 258 -38.99 -12.51 -13.26
CA LEU A 258 -39.63 -11.34 -13.80
C LEU A 258 -38.52 -10.41 -14.32
N PHE A 259 -38.55 -10.10 -15.59
CA PHE A 259 -37.52 -9.33 -16.25
C PHE A 259 -38.09 -8.22 -17.08
N TYR A 260 -37.55 -7.02 -16.96
CA TYR A 260 -37.98 -5.86 -17.72
C TYR A 260 -36.79 -5.07 -18.22
N ILE A 261 -36.74 -4.76 -19.50
CA ILE A 261 -35.74 -3.86 -20.08
C ILE A 261 -36.31 -2.44 -20.05
N ASN A 262 -35.73 -1.58 -19.23
CA ASN A 262 -36.14 -0.17 -19.15
C ASN A 262 -35.61 0.63 -20.32
N ASN A 263 -34.30 0.46 -20.59
CA ASN A 263 -33.61 1.22 -21.64
C ASN A 263 -32.36 0.45 -22.12
N HIS A 264 -31.88 0.84 -23.32
CA HIS A 264 -30.59 0.34 -23.80
C HIS A 264 -29.85 1.43 -24.58
N LEU A 265 -28.53 1.41 -24.48
CA LEU A 265 -27.62 2.27 -25.22
C LEU A 265 -26.75 1.40 -26.13
N LYS A 266 -26.53 1.87 -27.35
CA LYS A 266 -25.72 1.16 -28.36
C LYS A 266 -24.23 1.50 -28.21
N LYS A 267 -23.42 0.70 -28.84
CA LYS A 267 -22.02 1.06 -29.06
C LYS A 267 -21.94 2.40 -29.81
N GLY A 268 -21.14 3.34 -29.27
CA GLY A 268 -20.97 4.69 -29.81
C GLY A 268 -21.85 5.76 -29.13
N ASP A 269 -22.90 5.36 -28.40
CA ASP A 269 -23.69 6.29 -27.60
C ASP A 269 -22.87 6.84 -26.43
N ILE A 270 -23.30 8.00 -25.91
CA ILE A 270 -22.74 8.59 -24.70
C ILE A 270 -23.57 8.06 -23.51
N PRO A 271 -22.95 7.38 -22.55
CA PRO A 271 -23.67 6.88 -21.39
C PRO A 271 -24.16 8.01 -20.48
N PRO A 272 -25.17 7.74 -19.62
CA PRO A 272 -25.65 8.72 -18.64
C PRO A 272 -24.52 9.18 -17.71
N GLN A 273 -24.66 10.39 -17.22
CA GLN A 273 -23.68 11.09 -16.41
C GLN A 273 -23.34 10.27 -15.15
N ASP A 274 -24.34 9.76 -14.44
CA ASP A 274 -24.19 8.95 -13.23
C ASP A 274 -23.36 7.68 -13.45
N PHE A 275 -23.49 7.08 -14.63
CA PHE A 275 -22.69 5.90 -15.00
C PHE A 275 -21.21 6.24 -15.18
N ILE A 276 -20.91 7.42 -15.71
CA ILE A 276 -19.53 7.82 -16.04
C ILE A 276 -18.83 8.53 -14.87
N TYR A 277 -19.56 9.15 -13.95
CA TYR A 277 -19.00 9.95 -12.86
C TYR A 277 -17.87 9.26 -12.09
N PRO A 278 -17.99 8.00 -11.63
CA PRO A 278 -16.90 7.33 -10.95
C PRO A 278 -15.64 7.22 -11.80
N ASN A 279 -15.82 6.96 -13.11
CA ASN A 279 -14.70 6.85 -14.05
C ASN A 279 -14.04 8.20 -14.30
N ILE A 280 -14.81 9.29 -14.44
CA ILE A 280 -14.29 10.65 -14.62
C ILE A 280 -13.50 11.08 -13.40
N LYS A 281 -14.02 10.84 -12.18
CA LYS A 281 -13.29 11.11 -10.93
C LYS A 281 -11.92 10.41 -10.92
N ASN A 282 -11.90 9.13 -11.25
CA ASN A 282 -10.64 8.37 -11.31
C ASN A 282 -9.66 8.93 -12.36
N ILE A 283 -10.15 9.34 -13.53
CA ILE A 283 -9.33 9.94 -14.58
C ILE A 283 -8.73 11.28 -14.10
N ILE A 284 -9.54 12.14 -13.49
CA ILE A 284 -9.09 13.43 -12.95
C ILE A 284 -8.04 13.21 -11.86
N LEU A 285 -8.30 12.30 -10.89
CA LEU A 285 -7.35 11.98 -9.83
C LEU A 285 -6.03 11.43 -10.39
N ASN A 286 -6.10 10.52 -11.35
CA ASN A 286 -4.90 9.98 -11.98
C ASN A 286 -4.11 11.07 -12.73
N LYS A 287 -4.80 12.00 -13.41
CA LYS A 287 -4.17 13.15 -14.05
C LYS A 287 -3.50 14.09 -13.04
N ARG A 288 -4.16 14.36 -11.89
CA ARG A 288 -3.58 15.13 -10.79
C ARG A 288 -2.34 14.42 -10.21
N LYS A 289 -2.42 13.10 -9.96
CA LYS A 289 -1.28 12.28 -9.47
C LYS A 289 -0.09 12.34 -10.42
N LEU A 290 -0.31 12.17 -11.72
CA LEU A 290 0.76 12.25 -12.72
C LEU A 290 1.41 13.64 -12.77
N LYS A 291 0.61 14.72 -12.73
CA LYS A 291 1.10 16.09 -12.70
C LYS A 291 1.90 16.37 -11.42
N PHE A 292 1.38 15.91 -10.28
CA PHE A 292 2.05 16.04 -9.00
C PHE A 292 3.41 15.34 -9.00
N ASN A 293 3.46 14.08 -9.40
CA ASN A 293 4.69 13.29 -9.44
C ASN A 293 5.75 13.95 -10.34
N LYS A 294 5.36 14.43 -11.54
CA LYS A 294 6.30 15.14 -12.44
C LYS A 294 6.85 16.42 -11.81
N LYS A 295 5.99 17.16 -11.11
CA LYS A 295 6.42 18.38 -10.41
C LYS A 295 7.36 18.02 -9.26
N PHE A 296 7.00 17.07 -8.44
CA PHE A 296 7.79 16.61 -7.30
C PHE A 296 9.18 16.12 -7.71
N GLU A 297 9.28 15.29 -8.76
CA GLU A 297 10.57 14.82 -9.29
C GLU A 297 11.43 15.99 -9.79
N LYS A 298 10.81 16.96 -10.46
CA LYS A 298 11.51 18.17 -10.94
C LYS A 298 12.01 19.02 -9.77
N ASP A 299 11.18 19.22 -8.76
CA ASP A 299 11.51 20.08 -7.61
C ASP A 299 12.66 19.45 -6.79
N ILE A 300 12.60 18.15 -6.49
CA ILE A 300 13.69 17.42 -5.82
C ILE A 300 15.01 17.53 -6.61
N LEU A 301 14.96 17.35 -7.92
CA LEU A 301 16.16 17.43 -8.75
C LEU A 301 16.75 18.84 -8.74
N GLN A 302 15.91 19.87 -8.83
CA GLN A 302 16.36 21.25 -8.76
C GLN A 302 16.99 21.60 -7.41
N ASP A 303 16.41 21.11 -6.31
CA ASP A 303 16.96 21.35 -4.98
C ASP A 303 18.29 20.60 -4.77
N ALA A 304 18.43 19.40 -5.31
CA ALA A 304 19.68 18.65 -5.29
C ALA A 304 20.80 19.37 -6.09
N ILE A 305 20.46 19.99 -7.23
CA ILE A 305 21.40 20.80 -8.02
C ILE A 305 21.82 22.06 -7.24
N LYS A 306 20.86 22.81 -6.68
CA LYS A 306 21.14 24.03 -5.91
C LYS A 306 22.01 23.77 -4.68
N SER A 307 21.81 22.66 -4.01
CA SER A 307 22.57 22.23 -2.84
C SER A 307 23.90 21.55 -3.19
N LYS A 308 24.26 21.43 -4.46
CA LYS A 308 25.41 20.67 -4.95
C LYS A 308 25.44 19.20 -4.50
N TYR A 309 24.29 18.64 -4.19
CA TYR A 309 24.15 17.22 -3.90
C TYR A 309 24.14 16.35 -5.17
N TYR A 310 23.81 16.96 -6.32
CA TYR A 310 23.85 16.34 -7.65
C TYR A 310 24.78 17.12 -8.57
N GLU A 311 25.77 16.42 -9.12
CA GLU A 311 26.74 16.95 -10.08
C GLU A 311 26.88 15.99 -11.26
N VAL A 312 27.10 16.55 -12.44
CA VAL A 312 27.39 15.81 -13.69
C VAL A 312 28.84 16.05 -14.04
N TYR A 313 29.59 14.98 -14.28
CA TYR A 313 31.01 15.03 -14.65
C TYR A 313 31.19 14.73 -16.14
#